data_8a9757772933aac41bbcbdfb82f2b591
#
_entry.id   8a9757772933aac41bbcbdfb82f2b591
#
_cell.length_a   1.000
_cell.length_b   1.000
_cell.length_c   1.000
_cell.angle_alpha   90.00
_cell.angle_beta   90.00
_cell.angle_gamma   90.00
#
_symmetry.space_group_name_H-M   'P 1'
#
loop_
_entity.id
_entity.type
_entity.pdbx_description
1 polymer ?
#
loop_
_entity_poly.entity_id
_entity_poly.type
_entity_poly.pdbx_seq_one_letter_code
_entity_poly.pdbx_strand_id
1 'polypeptide(L)'
;MKTFSAKPQDIKHDWFVVDATDKVLGRLASQIALRLRGKHKVIFTPHMDTGDFIVVTNVEKIRVTGNKAEDKLYHRHSGYPGGISTTNFSKMQARFPGRALEKAVKGMLPKGPLGYKMLKKLKLYAGAEHPHSAQQPKTLEI
;
A
#
# COMPACT_ATOMS: atom_id res chain seq x y z
N MET A 1 -21.54 29.12 -6.79
CA MET A 1 -20.75 28.02 -7.38
C MET A 1 -20.79 26.83 -6.45
N LYS A 2 -21.11 25.65 -6.97
CA LYS A 2 -21.12 24.41 -6.17
C LYS A 2 -19.97 23.52 -6.64
N THR A 3 -19.18 23.03 -5.71
CA THR A 3 -18.16 22.02 -6.00
C THR A 3 -18.80 20.64 -6.08
N PHE A 4 -18.24 19.77 -6.93
CA PHE A 4 -18.68 18.39 -7.03
C PHE A 4 -18.35 17.62 -5.74
N SER A 5 -19.31 16.84 -5.25
CA SER A 5 -19.11 15.92 -4.14
C SER A 5 -19.63 14.54 -4.56
N ALA A 6 -18.75 13.55 -4.52
CA ALA A 6 -19.10 12.18 -4.91
C ALA A 6 -20.14 11.57 -3.96
N LYS A 7 -21.11 10.86 -4.52
CA LYS A 7 -22.07 10.06 -3.78
C LYS A 7 -21.65 8.58 -3.85
N PRO A 8 -22.07 7.73 -2.91
CA PRO A 8 -21.73 6.31 -2.95
C PRO A 8 -22.06 5.60 -4.26
N GLN A 9 -23.13 6.00 -4.90
CA GLN A 9 -23.57 5.46 -6.20
C GLN A 9 -22.70 5.87 -7.39
N ASP A 10 -21.96 6.98 -7.27
CA ASP A 10 -21.09 7.50 -8.32
C ASP A 10 -19.70 6.86 -8.31
N ILE A 11 -19.37 6.15 -7.24
CA ILE A 11 -18.04 5.60 -7.01
C ILE A 11 -17.94 4.20 -7.61
N LYS A 12 -16.95 4.01 -8.49
CA LYS A 12 -16.58 2.70 -9.04
C LYS A 12 -15.15 2.38 -8.62
N HIS A 13 -14.96 1.19 -8.10
CA HIS A 13 -13.64 0.68 -7.72
C HIS A 13 -13.15 -0.30 -8.77
N ASP A 14 -12.09 0.07 -9.47
CA ASP A 14 -11.42 -0.82 -10.41
C ASP A 14 -10.36 -1.66 -9.68
N TRP A 15 -9.96 -2.77 -10.29
CA TRP A 15 -8.91 -3.63 -9.78
C TRP A 15 -7.67 -3.50 -10.66
N PHE A 16 -6.52 -3.31 -10.02
CA PHE A 16 -5.23 -3.23 -10.69
C PHE A 16 -4.23 -4.19 -10.05
N VAL A 17 -3.36 -4.75 -10.89
CA VAL A 17 -2.23 -5.54 -10.45
C VAL A 17 -0.93 -4.80 -10.76
N VAL A 18 -0.03 -4.78 -9.80
CA VAL A 18 1.28 -4.12 -9.88
C VAL A 18 2.36 -5.14 -9.58
N ASP A 19 3.37 -5.22 -10.43
CA ASP A 19 4.56 -6.02 -10.16
C ASP A 19 5.59 -5.17 -9.41
N ALA A 20 5.99 -5.63 -8.24
CA ALA A 20 6.92 -4.93 -7.36
C ALA A 20 8.40 -5.29 -7.63
N THR A 21 8.70 -6.15 -8.59
CA THR A 21 10.06 -6.59 -8.90
C THR A 21 10.97 -5.39 -9.20
N ASP A 22 12.09 -5.29 -8.48
CA ASP A 22 13.09 -4.21 -8.59
C ASP A 22 12.55 -2.77 -8.41
N LYS A 23 11.34 -2.61 -7.91
CA LYS A 23 10.80 -1.29 -7.60
C LYS A 23 11.35 -0.78 -6.27
N VAL A 24 11.63 0.52 -6.21
CA VAL A 24 12.08 1.18 -4.98
C VAL A 24 10.90 1.34 -4.03
N LEU A 25 11.04 0.90 -2.79
CA LEU A 25 9.98 0.84 -1.78
C LEU A 25 9.19 2.15 -1.65
N GLY A 26 9.87 3.27 -1.41
CA GLY A 26 9.20 4.55 -1.16
C GLY A 26 8.46 5.10 -2.38
N ARG A 27 9.06 4.98 -3.56
CA ARG A 27 8.45 5.44 -4.82
C ARG A 27 7.24 4.60 -5.19
N LEU A 28 7.33 3.30 -5.03
CA LEU A 28 6.20 2.39 -5.24
C LEU A 28 5.08 2.69 -4.25
N ALA A 29 5.40 2.84 -2.96
CA ALA A 29 4.42 3.12 -1.91
C ALA A 29 3.65 4.42 -2.14
N SER A 30 4.32 5.48 -2.60
CA SER A 30 3.66 6.77 -2.88
C SER A 30 2.66 6.68 -4.03
N GLN A 31 2.98 5.96 -5.08
CA GLN A 31 2.07 5.74 -6.21
C GLN A 31 0.86 4.89 -5.80
N ILE A 32 1.10 3.83 -5.05
CA ILE A 32 0.03 2.98 -4.51
C ILE A 32 -0.90 3.78 -3.59
N ALA A 33 -0.35 4.58 -2.68
CA ALA A 33 -1.15 5.40 -1.77
C ALA A 33 -2.02 6.42 -2.51
N LEU A 34 -1.49 7.04 -3.55
CA LEU A 34 -2.24 7.97 -4.40
C LEU A 34 -3.44 7.29 -5.07
N ARG A 35 -3.24 6.06 -5.57
CA ARG A 35 -4.31 5.27 -6.20
C ARG A 35 -5.34 4.76 -5.19
N LEU A 36 -4.92 4.31 -4.03
CA LEU A 36 -5.82 3.86 -2.97
C LEU A 36 -6.71 5.00 -2.45
N ARG A 37 -6.17 6.20 -2.37
CA ARG A 37 -6.93 7.38 -1.95
C ARG A 37 -7.88 7.90 -3.04
N GLY A 38 -7.58 7.63 -4.30
CA GLY A 38 -8.39 8.07 -5.43
C GLY A 38 -8.04 9.44 -5.99
N LYS A 39 -6.89 10.02 -5.62
CA LYS A 39 -6.45 11.34 -6.12
C LYS A 39 -6.21 11.41 -7.63
N HIS A 40 -6.06 10.27 -8.29
CA HIS A 40 -5.93 10.18 -9.74
C HIS A 40 -7.26 10.35 -10.49
N LYS A 41 -8.38 10.31 -9.78
CA LYS A 41 -9.72 10.41 -10.36
C LYS A 41 -10.25 11.84 -10.27
N VAL A 42 -11.01 12.24 -11.30
CA VAL A 42 -11.68 13.55 -11.33
C VAL A 42 -12.74 13.65 -10.22
N ILE A 43 -13.39 12.54 -9.89
CA ILE A 43 -14.43 12.48 -8.86
C ILE A 43 -13.88 12.49 -7.43
N PHE A 44 -12.58 12.67 -7.23
CA PHE A 44 -11.97 12.64 -5.90
C PHE A 44 -12.68 13.59 -4.94
N THR A 45 -13.11 13.04 -3.81
CA THR A 45 -13.75 13.77 -2.72
C THR A 45 -13.09 13.35 -1.40
N PRO A 46 -12.53 14.27 -0.61
CA PRO A 46 -11.71 13.92 0.56
C PRO A 46 -12.40 13.07 1.62
N HIS A 47 -13.72 13.22 1.81
CA HIS A 47 -14.47 12.47 2.82
C HIS A 47 -15.00 11.11 2.34
N MET A 48 -14.79 10.78 1.06
CA MET A 48 -15.25 9.53 0.47
C MET A 48 -14.07 8.69 -0.03
N ASP A 49 -14.22 7.38 0.02
CA ASP A 49 -13.24 6.44 -0.53
C ASP A 49 -13.52 6.22 -2.01
N THR A 50 -12.86 7.01 -2.87
CA THR A 50 -12.99 6.94 -4.33
C THR A 50 -11.91 6.11 -5.01
N GLY A 51 -10.95 5.58 -4.25
CA GLY A 51 -9.80 4.85 -4.76
C GLY A 51 -10.12 3.45 -5.29
N ASP A 52 -9.11 2.82 -5.87
CA ASP A 52 -9.22 1.50 -6.49
C ASP A 52 -8.59 0.41 -5.60
N PHE A 53 -8.90 -0.84 -5.92
CA PHE A 53 -8.23 -2.00 -5.34
C PHE A 53 -6.90 -2.23 -6.05
N ILE A 54 -5.84 -2.46 -5.28
CA ILE A 54 -4.51 -2.73 -5.81
C ILE A 54 -4.00 -4.06 -5.27
N VAL A 55 -3.63 -4.94 -6.19
CA VAL A 55 -2.95 -6.20 -5.92
C VAL A 55 -1.49 -6.02 -6.27
N VAL A 56 -0.59 -6.24 -5.33
CA VAL A 56 0.86 -6.17 -5.56
C VAL A 56 1.45 -7.57 -5.49
N THR A 57 2.15 -7.96 -6.54
CA THR A 57 2.83 -9.25 -6.63
C THR A 57 4.33 -9.08 -6.50
N ASN A 58 5.05 -10.15 -6.22
CA ASN A 58 6.51 -10.15 -6.06
C ASN A 58 7.01 -9.16 -4.99
N VAL A 59 6.28 -9.01 -3.89
CA VAL A 59 6.64 -8.05 -2.83
C VAL A 59 7.98 -8.38 -2.17
N GLU A 60 8.44 -9.62 -2.22
CA GLU A 60 9.74 -10.05 -1.73
C GLU A 60 10.92 -9.48 -2.54
N LYS A 61 10.67 -9.04 -3.77
CA LYS A 61 11.68 -8.50 -4.69
C LYS A 61 11.77 -6.97 -4.65
N ILE A 62 11.11 -6.33 -3.72
CA ILE A 62 11.22 -4.88 -3.51
C ILE A 62 12.63 -4.54 -3.04
N ARG A 63 13.19 -3.45 -3.57
CA ARG A 63 14.51 -2.98 -3.18
C ARG A 63 14.45 -1.63 -2.44
N VAL A 64 15.49 -1.35 -1.70
CA VAL A 64 15.77 -0.03 -1.11
C VAL A 64 17.12 0.46 -1.59
N THR A 65 17.31 1.77 -1.64
CA THR A 65 18.56 2.39 -2.11
C THR A 65 19.55 2.62 -0.97
N GLY A 66 20.83 2.78 -1.30
CA GLY A 66 21.89 3.02 -0.33
C GLY A 66 22.03 1.85 0.65
N ASN A 67 22.33 2.17 1.89
CA ASN A 67 22.55 1.18 2.96
C ASN A 67 21.27 0.89 3.78
N LYS A 68 20.09 1.26 3.29
CA LYS A 68 18.83 1.13 4.02
C LYS A 68 18.43 -0.31 4.33
N ALA A 69 18.93 -1.29 3.58
CA ALA A 69 18.68 -2.69 3.87
C ALA A 69 19.08 -3.04 5.30
N GLU A 70 20.19 -2.50 5.79
CA GLU A 70 20.70 -2.68 7.15
C GLU A 70 20.29 -1.57 8.10
N ASP A 71 20.24 -0.31 7.63
CA ASP A 71 20.07 0.88 8.47
C ASP A 71 18.61 1.24 8.72
N LYS A 72 17.68 0.83 7.84
CA LYS A 72 16.26 1.12 8.05
C LYS A 72 15.69 0.21 9.13
N LEU A 73 15.30 0.82 10.25
CA LEU A 73 14.81 0.12 11.43
C LEU A 73 13.29 0.22 11.57
N TYR A 74 12.68 -0.87 12.00
CA TYR A 74 11.27 -0.98 12.35
C TYR A 74 11.14 -1.31 13.83
N HIS A 75 10.44 -0.47 14.57
CA HIS A 75 10.26 -0.59 16.01
C HIS A 75 8.84 -1.06 16.33
N ARG A 76 8.75 -1.93 17.34
CA ARG A 76 7.49 -2.37 17.91
C ARG A 76 7.63 -2.40 19.43
N HIS A 77 6.63 -1.88 20.13
CA HIS A 77 6.58 -1.90 21.59
C HIS A 77 5.43 -2.79 22.07
N SER A 78 5.71 -3.67 23.04
CA SER A 78 4.72 -4.60 23.60
C SER A 78 3.76 -3.95 24.61
N GLY A 79 4.05 -2.73 25.07
CA GLY A 79 3.33 -2.05 26.14
C GLY A 79 3.89 -2.29 27.55
N TYR A 80 4.85 -3.18 27.71
CA TYR A 80 5.53 -3.46 28.99
C TYR A 80 6.83 -2.69 29.10
N PRO A 81 7.32 -2.34 30.33
CA PRO A 81 8.62 -1.70 30.51
C PRO A 81 9.74 -2.48 29.83
N GLY A 82 10.57 -1.78 29.02
CA GLY A 82 11.64 -2.41 28.26
C GLY A 82 11.16 -3.28 27.08
N GLY A 83 9.89 -3.22 26.73
CA GLY A 83 9.27 -4.06 25.70
C GLY A 83 9.45 -3.59 24.27
N ILE A 84 10.48 -2.81 23.95
CA ILE A 84 10.77 -2.40 22.58
C ILE A 84 11.53 -3.49 21.84
N SER A 85 11.05 -3.86 20.65
CA SER A 85 11.76 -4.73 19.71
C SER A 85 12.03 -4.00 18.41
N THR A 86 13.23 -4.21 17.86
CA THR A 86 13.70 -3.52 16.67
C THR A 86 14.18 -4.56 15.66
N THR A 87 13.81 -4.36 14.41
CA THR A 87 14.30 -5.18 13.30
C THR A 87 14.65 -4.28 12.11
N ASN A 88 15.62 -4.70 11.30
CA ASN A 88 15.96 -3.97 10.08
C ASN A 88 15.11 -4.40 8.88
N PHE A 89 15.27 -3.69 7.76
CA PHE A 89 14.52 -4.00 6.54
C PHE A 89 14.81 -5.41 6.02
N SER A 90 16.06 -5.83 5.95
CA SER A 90 16.45 -7.16 5.44
C SER A 90 15.78 -8.29 6.22
N LYS A 91 15.80 -8.23 7.54
CA LYS A 91 15.18 -9.22 8.41
C LYS A 91 13.66 -9.23 8.30
N MET A 92 13.05 -8.05 8.23
CA MET A 92 11.60 -7.92 8.07
C MET A 92 11.15 -8.48 6.72
N GLN A 93 11.87 -8.17 5.65
CA GLN A 93 11.56 -8.64 4.30
C GLN A 93 11.71 -10.16 4.17
N ALA A 94 12.72 -10.74 4.81
CA ALA A 94 12.94 -12.19 4.81
C ALA A 94 11.83 -12.93 5.59
N ARG A 95 11.41 -12.39 6.72
CA ARG A 95 10.45 -13.04 7.62
C ARG A 95 8.99 -12.77 7.23
N PHE A 96 8.68 -11.55 6.84
CA PHE A 96 7.33 -11.11 6.49
C PHE A 96 7.36 -10.29 5.20
N PRO A 97 7.43 -10.93 4.02
CA PRO A 97 7.38 -10.21 2.75
C PRO A 97 6.11 -9.36 2.65
N GLY A 98 6.26 -8.12 2.21
CA GLY A 98 5.15 -7.19 2.05
C GLY A 98 4.84 -6.32 3.26
N ARG A 99 5.25 -6.69 4.47
CA ARG A 99 4.98 -5.87 5.67
C ARG A 99 5.67 -4.50 5.61
N ALA A 100 6.86 -4.43 5.03
CA ALA A 100 7.55 -3.15 4.82
C ALA A 100 6.78 -2.23 3.88
N LEU A 101 6.27 -2.75 2.79
CA LEU A 101 5.43 -2.00 1.85
C LEU A 101 4.10 -1.58 2.48
N GLU A 102 3.45 -2.46 3.20
CA GLU A 102 2.21 -2.16 3.93
C GLU A 102 2.41 -1.00 4.91
N LYS A 103 3.48 -1.03 5.70
CA LYS A 103 3.80 0.06 6.63
C LYS A 103 4.10 1.39 5.92
N ALA A 104 4.81 1.34 4.81
CA ALA A 104 5.10 2.52 4.01
C ALA A 104 3.82 3.16 3.46
N VAL A 105 2.93 2.36 2.87
CA VAL A 105 1.64 2.83 2.34
C VAL A 105 0.75 3.35 3.46
N LYS A 106 0.66 2.64 4.58
CA LYS A 106 -0.13 3.06 5.75
C LYS A 106 0.32 4.43 6.27
N GLY A 107 1.62 4.68 6.31
CA GLY A 107 2.17 5.98 6.71
C GLY A 107 1.82 7.12 5.74
N MET A 108 1.54 6.83 4.48
CA MET A 108 1.20 7.79 3.43
C MET A 108 -0.31 8.01 3.27
N LEU A 109 -1.13 7.12 3.83
CA LEU A 109 -2.59 7.26 3.82
C LEU A 109 -3.07 8.13 4.99
N PRO A 110 -4.28 8.73 4.91
CA PRO A 110 -4.87 9.47 6.02
C PRO A 110 -4.99 8.59 7.27
N LYS A 111 -4.94 9.21 8.44
CA LYS A 111 -5.19 8.56 9.72
C LYS A 111 -6.70 8.51 9.98
N GLY A 112 -7.15 7.47 10.67
CA GLY A 112 -8.54 7.31 11.06
C GLY A 112 -9.29 6.24 10.27
N PRO A 113 -10.62 6.10 10.50
CA PRO A 113 -11.42 5.01 9.92
C PRO A 113 -11.41 4.95 8.39
N LEU A 114 -11.46 6.10 7.73
CA LEU A 114 -11.43 6.17 6.26
C LEU A 114 -10.08 5.69 5.70
N GLY A 115 -8.99 6.11 6.31
CA GLY A 115 -7.64 5.65 5.93
C GLY A 115 -7.46 4.14 6.10
N TYR A 116 -8.02 3.55 7.14
CA TYR A 116 -8.00 2.10 7.33
C TYR A 116 -8.83 1.35 6.29
N LYS A 117 -9.96 1.90 5.87
CA LYS A 117 -10.73 1.35 4.74
C LYS A 117 -9.94 1.38 3.44
N MET A 118 -9.23 2.47 3.18
CA MET A 118 -8.35 2.60 2.01
C MET A 118 -7.24 1.55 2.03
N LEU A 119 -6.61 1.35 3.18
CA LEU A 119 -5.54 0.35 3.34
C LEU A 119 -6.03 -1.09 3.10
N LYS A 120 -7.25 -1.41 3.47
CA LYS A 120 -7.84 -2.74 3.23
C LYS A 120 -7.98 -3.09 1.75
N LYS A 121 -8.01 -2.13 0.87
CA LYS A 121 -8.02 -2.34 -0.58
C LYS A 121 -6.65 -2.73 -1.16
N LEU A 122 -5.59 -2.64 -0.37
CA LEU A 122 -4.26 -3.11 -0.74
C LEU A 122 -4.13 -4.60 -0.44
N LYS A 123 -3.79 -5.37 -1.45
CA LYS A 123 -3.55 -6.82 -1.35
C LYS A 123 -2.11 -7.11 -1.76
N LEU A 124 -1.35 -7.74 -0.88
CA LEU A 124 0.08 -7.99 -1.06
C LEU A 124 0.36 -9.48 -1.11
N TYR A 125 1.11 -9.92 -2.12
CA TYR A 125 1.46 -11.32 -2.32
C TYR A 125 2.95 -11.49 -2.62
N ALA A 126 3.57 -12.44 -1.95
CA ALA A 126 4.86 -12.96 -2.33
C ALA A 126 4.68 -13.88 -3.56
N GLY A 127 5.61 -13.80 -4.52
CA GLY A 127 5.49 -14.53 -5.77
C GLY A 127 4.59 -13.83 -6.80
N ALA A 128 4.47 -14.44 -7.97
CA ALA A 128 3.77 -13.86 -9.11
C ALA A 128 2.26 -14.15 -9.15
N GLU A 129 1.79 -15.10 -8.34
CA GLU A 129 0.40 -15.55 -8.35
C GLU A 129 -0.44 -14.81 -7.30
N HIS A 130 -1.70 -14.58 -7.63
CA HIS A 130 -2.69 -13.98 -6.72
C HIS A 130 -4.06 -14.62 -6.92
N PRO A 131 -4.92 -14.70 -5.88
CA PRO A 131 -6.23 -15.33 -5.96
C PRO A 131 -7.33 -14.43 -6.54
N HIS A 132 -6.98 -13.33 -7.20
CA HIS A 132 -7.94 -12.31 -7.67
C HIS A 132 -8.23 -12.39 -9.17
N SER A 133 -8.10 -13.57 -9.79
CA SER A 133 -8.41 -13.76 -11.21
C SER A 133 -9.89 -13.48 -11.55
N ALA A 134 -10.80 -13.76 -10.62
CA ALA A 134 -12.23 -13.50 -10.81
C ALA A 134 -12.56 -12.01 -10.95
N GLN A 135 -11.79 -11.13 -10.33
CA GLN A 135 -11.95 -9.68 -10.42
C GLN A 135 -11.33 -9.07 -11.69
N GLN A 136 -10.59 -9.88 -12.47
CA GLN A 136 -9.95 -9.46 -13.72
C GLN A 136 -9.14 -8.16 -13.57
N PRO A 137 -8.12 -8.12 -12.68
CA PRO A 137 -7.35 -6.91 -12.44
C PRO A 137 -6.57 -6.52 -13.69
N LYS A 138 -6.55 -5.22 -13.98
CA LYS A 138 -5.78 -4.64 -15.08
C LYS A 138 -4.34 -4.42 -14.64
N THR A 139 -3.38 -4.67 -15.53
CA THR A 139 -1.98 -4.37 -15.25
C THR A 139 -1.77 -2.85 -15.16
N LEU A 140 -1.11 -2.42 -14.09
CA LEU A 140 -0.75 -1.03 -13.87
C LEU A 140 0.77 -0.92 -13.82
N GLU A 141 1.33 -0.16 -14.73
CA GLU A 141 2.77 0.17 -14.72
C GLU A 141 3.01 1.43 -13.86
N ILE A 142 3.93 1.29 -12.94
CA ILE A 142 4.33 2.38 -12.05
C ILE A 142 5.82 2.66 -12.18
#